data_9ddab750652c6b2a1f6109f362be9e15
#
_entry.id   9ddab750652c6b2a1f6109f362be9e15
#
_cell.length_a   1.000
_cell.length_b   1.000
_cell.length_c   1.000
_cell.angle_alpha   90.00
_cell.angle_beta   90.00
_cell.angle_gamma   90.00
#
_symmetry.space_group_name_H-M   'P 1'
#
loop_
_entity.id
_entity.type
_entity.pdbx_description
1 polymer ?
#
loop_
_entity_poly.entity_id
_entity_poly.type
_entity_poly.pdbx_seq_one_letter_code
_entity_poly.pdbx_strand_id
1 'polypeptide(L)'
;MSTQSQLHITGLGDEISSLSQLPWEIPLENWPEDSSLAAQRGISRHVVRLVRANPSDPESEIYAVKETVPEFAHREYLALRELGLRGAPSVAQVAVVDGRHDSAGNELPCAIVTRFLPFSQPYRVILSGTVTQHDVFNMANALAYLLVRLHLLGFWWGDCSLSNSLFRRDAEGFAAYLVDAETGEFQKKLSDGQREHDLDIAKFNVAAELEDLRLSGVLFPGMDPVRASESVIKRYRRIWSALSDPQVLPANDRHAVEKAMRALQDLGFAVEEVDLQLQGDSGTLKFTPKLVAPNYHSQRLRNLMGLEVEELQAKRILASFDRFRSREISSTPDESDAAKRWLSEVFYKVVNSVPENLRGRIEDAQFFHEVLEHRWYLGEKAGHDLGLPHATESYIREVLPYRFDSGKV
;
A
#
# COMPACT_ATOMS: atom_id res chain seq x y z
N MET A 1 -20.10 -36.20 -28.71
CA MET A 1 -19.05 -36.45 -27.71
C MET A 1 -18.80 -35.13 -27.01
N SER A 2 -19.38 -34.97 -25.84
CA SER A 2 -19.18 -33.76 -25.02
C SER A 2 -17.79 -33.85 -24.45
N THR A 3 -16.86 -33.02 -24.91
CA THR A 3 -15.59 -32.79 -24.21
C THR A 3 -15.94 -32.17 -22.87
N GLN A 4 -15.95 -32.98 -21.80
CA GLN A 4 -15.94 -32.43 -20.46
C GLN A 4 -14.72 -31.49 -20.39
N SER A 5 -14.96 -30.20 -20.31
CA SER A 5 -13.93 -29.24 -20.06
C SER A 5 -13.34 -29.57 -18.68
N GLN A 6 -12.06 -29.94 -18.67
CA GLN A 6 -11.37 -30.32 -17.45
C GLN A 6 -11.02 -29.05 -16.68
N LEU A 7 -11.16 -29.06 -15.35
CA LEU A 7 -10.71 -27.96 -14.49
C LEU A 7 -9.24 -27.64 -14.78
N HIS A 8 -8.95 -26.41 -15.11
CA HIS A 8 -7.61 -25.92 -15.39
C HIS A 8 -7.20 -24.88 -14.37
N ILE A 9 -6.08 -25.10 -13.66
CA ILE A 9 -5.47 -24.11 -12.76
C ILE A 9 -4.16 -23.67 -13.41
N THR A 10 -4.13 -22.42 -13.85
CA THR A 10 -2.94 -21.78 -14.44
C THR A 10 -2.31 -20.88 -13.40
N GLY A 11 -1.11 -21.19 -12.95
CA GLY A 11 -0.38 -20.41 -11.93
C GLY A 11 1.11 -20.78 -11.88
N LEU A 12 1.84 -20.24 -10.92
CA LEU A 12 3.26 -20.50 -10.71
C LEU A 12 3.48 -21.08 -9.31
N GLY A 13 4.28 -22.16 -9.21
CA GLY A 13 4.81 -22.69 -7.95
C GLY A 13 3.93 -23.74 -7.27
N ASP A 14 4.29 -24.02 -6.01
CA ASP A 14 3.72 -25.11 -5.19
C ASP A 14 2.29 -24.78 -4.68
N GLU A 15 1.84 -23.54 -4.82
CA GLU A 15 0.52 -23.05 -4.39
C GLU A 15 -0.64 -23.73 -5.13
N ILE A 16 -0.40 -24.20 -6.38
CA ILE A 16 -1.39 -24.90 -7.19
C ILE A 16 -1.93 -26.16 -6.47
N SER A 17 -1.06 -26.85 -5.72
CA SER A 17 -1.46 -28.05 -4.98
C SER A 17 -2.49 -27.75 -3.88
N SER A 18 -2.33 -26.65 -3.18
CA SER A 18 -3.29 -26.18 -2.16
C SER A 18 -4.60 -25.73 -2.78
N LEU A 19 -4.53 -25.01 -3.91
CA LEU A 19 -5.71 -24.54 -4.63
C LEU A 19 -6.55 -25.66 -5.21
N SER A 20 -5.95 -26.80 -5.60
CA SER A 20 -6.69 -27.94 -6.16
C SER A 20 -7.66 -28.59 -5.17
N GLN A 21 -7.54 -28.31 -3.87
CA GLN A 21 -8.41 -28.84 -2.82
C GLN A 21 -9.65 -27.98 -2.55
N LEU A 22 -9.73 -26.79 -3.15
CA LEU A 22 -10.87 -25.89 -2.97
C LEU A 22 -12.09 -26.40 -3.79
N PRO A 23 -13.31 -26.08 -3.35
CA PRO A 23 -14.55 -26.62 -3.94
C PRO A 23 -14.94 -25.90 -5.25
N TRP A 24 -14.14 -26.07 -6.30
CA TRP A 24 -14.30 -25.39 -7.59
C TRP A 24 -15.57 -25.78 -8.35
N GLU A 25 -16.23 -26.86 -7.98
CA GLU A 25 -17.53 -27.29 -8.49
C GLU A 25 -18.73 -26.56 -7.88
N ILE A 26 -18.49 -25.65 -6.93
CA ILE A 26 -19.53 -24.84 -6.28
C ILE A 26 -19.34 -23.39 -6.71
N PRO A 27 -20.42 -22.64 -7.05
CA PRO A 27 -20.36 -21.19 -7.21
C PRO A 27 -19.76 -20.51 -5.98
N LEU A 28 -18.92 -19.52 -6.15
CA LEU A 28 -18.17 -18.88 -5.08
C LEU A 28 -19.08 -18.29 -3.98
N GLU A 29 -20.27 -17.83 -4.36
CA GLU A 29 -21.29 -17.33 -3.41
C GLU A 29 -21.77 -18.39 -2.40
N ASN A 30 -21.73 -19.68 -2.81
CA ASN A 30 -22.21 -20.82 -2.04
C ASN A 30 -21.07 -21.60 -1.33
N TRP A 31 -19.83 -21.12 -1.39
CA TRP A 31 -18.73 -21.76 -0.68
C TRP A 31 -19.02 -21.81 0.82
N PRO A 32 -18.73 -22.96 1.51
CA PRO A 32 -18.95 -23.11 2.95
C PRO A 32 -18.25 -22.02 3.76
N GLU A 33 -18.91 -21.54 4.84
CA GLU A 33 -18.33 -20.53 5.72
C GLU A 33 -17.05 -21.03 6.40
N ASP A 34 -16.95 -22.33 6.68
CA ASP A 34 -15.75 -22.95 7.27
C ASP A 34 -14.52 -22.89 6.33
N SER A 35 -14.73 -22.78 5.02
CA SER A 35 -13.66 -22.61 4.03
C SER A 35 -13.40 -21.15 3.66
N SER A 36 -14.28 -20.25 4.05
CA SER A 36 -14.16 -18.82 3.81
C SER A 36 -13.95 -18.06 5.13
N LEU A 37 -12.91 -17.25 5.17
CA LEU A 37 -12.75 -16.29 6.26
C LEU A 37 -13.84 -15.22 6.12
N ALA A 38 -14.36 -14.74 7.24
CA ALA A 38 -15.39 -13.71 7.28
C ALA A 38 -14.85 -12.41 6.67
N ALA A 39 -14.80 -12.33 5.35
CA ALA A 39 -14.48 -11.09 4.67
C ALA A 39 -15.63 -10.10 4.89
N GLN A 40 -15.31 -8.91 5.37
CA GLN A 40 -16.26 -7.81 5.35
C GLN A 40 -16.61 -7.56 3.88
N ARG A 41 -17.87 -7.84 3.51
CA ARG A 41 -18.36 -7.71 2.14
C ARG A 41 -18.17 -6.28 1.66
N GLY A 42 -17.16 -6.05 0.80
CA GLY A 42 -17.13 -4.85 -0.05
C GLY A 42 -18.32 -4.91 -1.02
N ILE A 43 -18.83 -3.76 -1.44
CA ILE A 43 -19.77 -3.71 -2.58
C ILE A 43 -18.90 -3.85 -3.82
N SER A 44 -18.59 -5.08 -4.19
CA SER A 44 -17.95 -5.42 -5.48
C SER A 44 -19.03 -5.92 -6.45
N ARG A 45 -18.87 -5.63 -7.74
CA ARG A 45 -19.70 -6.24 -8.80
C ARG A 45 -19.47 -7.75 -8.89
N HIS A 46 -18.32 -8.20 -8.38
CA HIS A 46 -17.90 -9.60 -8.39
C HIS A 46 -17.96 -10.19 -6.98
N VAL A 47 -18.27 -11.47 -6.89
CA VAL A 47 -18.19 -12.22 -5.64
C VAL A 47 -16.72 -12.44 -5.32
N VAL A 48 -16.29 -12.00 -4.13
CA VAL A 48 -14.93 -12.22 -3.61
C VAL A 48 -15.02 -13.02 -2.32
N ARG A 49 -14.16 -14.04 -2.18
CA ARG A 49 -13.99 -14.83 -0.95
C ARG A 49 -12.55 -14.84 -0.51
N LEU A 50 -12.33 -14.70 0.79
CA LEU A 50 -11.03 -14.97 1.40
C LEU A 50 -11.01 -16.41 1.90
N VAL A 51 -10.02 -17.19 1.49
CA VAL A 51 -9.91 -18.61 1.81
C VAL A 51 -8.50 -18.95 2.30
N ARG A 52 -8.39 -19.90 3.24
CA ARG A 52 -7.09 -20.45 3.61
C ARG A 52 -6.66 -21.53 2.65
N ALA A 53 -5.37 -21.58 2.35
CA ALA A 53 -4.77 -22.65 1.57
C ALA A 53 -5.00 -24.03 2.21
N ASN A 54 -4.94 -24.09 3.53
CA ASN A 54 -5.27 -25.26 4.34
C ASN A 54 -6.16 -24.82 5.51
N PRO A 55 -7.48 -25.14 5.50
CA PRO A 55 -8.40 -24.77 6.57
C PRO A 55 -8.02 -25.30 7.96
N SER A 56 -7.26 -26.42 8.01
CA SER A 56 -6.82 -27.05 9.27
C SER A 56 -5.55 -26.41 9.86
N ASP A 57 -4.88 -25.54 9.10
CA ASP A 57 -3.67 -24.84 9.54
C ASP A 57 -3.92 -23.34 9.62
N PRO A 58 -4.02 -22.77 10.84
CA PRO A 58 -4.25 -21.33 11.03
C PRO A 58 -3.15 -20.44 10.46
N GLU A 59 -1.94 -20.97 10.28
CA GLU A 59 -0.78 -20.24 9.75
C GLU A 59 -0.65 -20.38 8.22
N SER A 60 -1.54 -21.16 7.58
CA SER A 60 -1.50 -21.32 6.13
C SER A 60 -1.84 -20.03 5.42
N GLU A 61 -1.29 -19.88 4.20
CA GLU A 61 -1.52 -18.74 3.30
C GLU A 61 -3.02 -18.47 3.11
N ILE A 62 -3.36 -17.19 3.01
CA ILE A 62 -4.71 -16.73 2.72
C ILE A 62 -4.75 -16.21 1.29
N TYR A 63 -5.78 -16.59 0.56
CA TYR A 63 -6.03 -16.14 -0.81
C TYR A 63 -7.35 -15.38 -0.90
N ALA A 64 -7.38 -14.40 -1.81
CA ALA A 64 -8.62 -13.80 -2.28
C ALA A 64 -8.98 -14.43 -3.64
N VAL A 65 -10.21 -14.95 -3.73
CA VAL A 65 -10.76 -15.57 -4.94
C VAL A 65 -11.88 -14.69 -5.47
N LYS A 66 -11.80 -14.28 -6.74
CA LYS A 66 -12.77 -13.43 -7.43
C LYS A 66 -13.30 -14.18 -8.66
N GLU A 67 -14.64 -14.33 -8.78
CA GLU A 67 -15.28 -14.83 -10.00
C GLU A 67 -15.39 -13.70 -11.03
N THR A 68 -15.03 -14.02 -12.27
CA THR A 68 -15.14 -13.10 -13.42
C THR A 68 -15.19 -13.89 -14.73
N VAL A 69 -15.25 -13.22 -15.86
CA VAL A 69 -15.18 -13.89 -17.17
C VAL A 69 -13.73 -14.21 -17.54
N PRO A 70 -13.49 -15.28 -18.34
CA PRO A 70 -12.15 -15.77 -18.64
C PRO A 70 -11.20 -14.71 -19.18
N GLU A 71 -11.66 -13.87 -20.12
CA GLU A 71 -10.81 -12.82 -20.72
C GLU A 71 -10.31 -11.83 -19.67
N PHE A 72 -11.16 -11.43 -18.72
CA PHE A 72 -10.77 -10.50 -17.65
C PHE A 72 -9.87 -11.17 -16.63
N ALA A 73 -10.14 -12.42 -16.23
CA ALA A 73 -9.29 -13.17 -15.31
C ALA A 73 -7.85 -13.28 -15.82
N HIS A 74 -7.68 -13.70 -17.07
CA HIS A 74 -6.35 -13.84 -17.68
C HIS A 74 -5.63 -12.49 -17.85
N ARG A 75 -6.37 -11.47 -18.28
CA ARG A 75 -5.82 -10.13 -18.47
C ARG A 75 -5.35 -9.54 -17.13
N GLU A 76 -6.16 -9.63 -16.09
CA GLU A 76 -5.84 -9.19 -14.74
C GLU A 76 -4.64 -9.95 -14.17
N TYR A 77 -4.61 -11.29 -14.33
CA TYR A 77 -3.49 -12.11 -13.90
C TYR A 77 -2.16 -11.66 -14.53
N LEU A 78 -2.15 -11.44 -15.85
CA LEU A 78 -0.95 -10.99 -16.56
C LEU A 78 -0.55 -9.57 -16.16
N ALA A 79 -1.51 -8.67 -15.97
CA ALA A 79 -1.27 -7.30 -15.52
C ALA A 79 -0.68 -7.27 -14.11
N LEU A 80 -1.26 -8.00 -13.15
CA LEU A 80 -0.76 -8.09 -11.78
C LEU A 80 0.64 -8.73 -11.72
N ARG A 81 0.89 -9.76 -12.55
CA ARG A 81 2.21 -10.37 -12.66
C ARG A 81 3.27 -9.37 -13.11
N GLU A 82 2.98 -8.61 -14.16
CA GLU A 82 3.90 -7.61 -14.68
C GLU A 82 4.10 -6.46 -13.69
N LEU A 83 3.03 -6.02 -13.01
CA LEU A 83 3.10 -5.03 -11.92
C LEU A 83 4.02 -5.52 -10.79
N GLY A 84 3.87 -6.76 -10.34
CA GLY A 84 4.72 -7.37 -9.32
C GLY A 84 6.19 -7.43 -9.73
N LEU A 85 6.47 -7.86 -10.96
CA LEU A 85 7.84 -7.90 -11.51
C LEU A 85 8.51 -6.52 -11.57
N ARG A 86 7.72 -5.46 -11.76
CA ARG A 86 8.20 -4.06 -11.76
C ARG A 86 8.18 -3.40 -10.38
N GLY A 87 7.82 -4.13 -9.31
CA GLY A 87 7.77 -3.60 -7.95
C GLY A 87 6.66 -2.57 -7.72
N ALA A 88 5.57 -2.64 -8.47
CA ALA A 88 4.38 -1.82 -8.24
C ALA A 88 3.65 -2.25 -6.96
N PRO A 89 2.99 -1.31 -6.24
CA PRO A 89 2.14 -1.67 -5.12
C PRO A 89 0.82 -2.26 -5.63
N SER A 90 0.79 -3.57 -5.75
CA SER A 90 -0.39 -4.35 -6.14
C SER A 90 -0.47 -5.62 -5.32
N VAL A 91 -1.65 -6.24 -5.28
CA VAL A 91 -1.77 -7.61 -4.78
C VAL A 91 -1.00 -8.57 -5.68
N ALA A 92 -0.45 -9.65 -5.10
CA ALA A 92 0.27 -10.65 -5.87
C ALA A 92 -0.71 -11.63 -6.50
N GLN A 93 -0.61 -11.86 -7.81
CA GLN A 93 -1.36 -12.90 -8.50
C GLN A 93 -0.87 -14.29 -8.07
N VAL A 94 -1.77 -15.25 -8.02
CA VAL A 94 -1.47 -16.66 -7.70
C VAL A 94 -1.87 -17.57 -8.85
N ALA A 95 -3.16 -17.56 -9.23
CA ALA A 95 -3.64 -18.44 -10.30
C ALA A 95 -4.89 -17.90 -11.01
N VAL A 96 -5.16 -18.46 -12.17
CA VAL A 96 -6.46 -18.41 -12.85
C VAL A 96 -7.04 -19.83 -12.89
N VAL A 97 -8.32 -19.98 -12.61
CA VAL A 97 -9.03 -21.26 -12.56
C VAL A 97 -10.16 -21.26 -13.58
N ASP A 98 -9.95 -22.02 -14.66
CA ASP A 98 -10.85 -22.13 -15.80
C ASP A 98 -11.55 -23.49 -15.82
N GLY A 99 -12.57 -23.62 -16.68
CA GLY A 99 -13.25 -24.90 -16.96
C GLY A 99 -13.99 -25.45 -15.76
N ARG A 100 -14.44 -24.56 -14.85
CA ARG A 100 -15.25 -24.92 -13.68
C ARG A 100 -16.66 -25.35 -14.11
N HIS A 101 -17.15 -26.43 -13.51
CA HIS A 101 -18.52 -26.93 -13.72
C HIS A 101 -19.12 -27.33 -12.38
N ASP A 102 -20.43 -27.12 -12.24
CA ASP A 102 -21.15 -27.63 -11.08
C ASP A 102 -21.40 -29.14 -11.18
N SER A 103 -21.96 -29.76 -10.14
CA SER A 103 -22.29 -31.17 -10.08
C SER A 103 -23.34 -31.61 -11.13
N ALA A 104 -24.08 -30.67 -11.71
CA ALA A 104 -25.05 -30.91 -12.79
C ALA A 104 -24.41 -30.75 -14.17
N GLY A 105 -23.15 -30.35 -14.27
CA GLY A 105 -22.40 -30.10 -15.50
C GLY A 105 -22.63 -28.73 -16.13
N ASN A 106 -23.21 -27.76 -15.40
CA ASN A 106 -23.32 -26.39 -15.87
C ASN A 106 -21.99 -25.69 -15.69
N GLU A 107 -21.63 -24.87 -16.67
CA GLU A 107 -20.40 -24.05 -16.60
C GLU A 107 -20.50 -22.98 -15.52
N LEU A 108 -19.47 -22.86 -14.71
CA LEU A 108 -19.30 -21.82 -13.69
C LEU A 108 -18.32 -20.75 -14.17
N PRO A 109 -18.43 -19.50 -13.65
CA PRO A 109 -17.49 -18.43 -13.97
C PRO A 109 -16.03 -18.84 -13.71
N CYS A 110 -15.12 -18.31 -14.51
CA CYS A 110 -13.68 -18.36 -14.25
C CYS A 110 -13.37 -17.65 -12.93
N ALA A 111 -12.31 -18.05 -12.25
CA ALA A 111 -11.87 -17.39 -11.03
C ALA A 111 -10.41 -16.94 -11.14
N ILE A 112 -10.12 -15.74 -10.65
CA ILE A 112 -8.76 -15.28 -10.38
C ILE A 112 -8.46 -15.39 -8.89
N VAL A 113 -7.27 -15.87 -8.57
CA VAL A 113 -6.77 -16.03 -7.22
C VAL A 113 -5.59 -15.09 -7.01
N THR A 114 -5.67 -14.28 -5.97
CA THR A 114 -4.59 -13.39 -5.53
C THR A 114 -4.22 -13.68 -4.09
N ARG A 115 -2.99 -13.35 -3.70
CA ARG A 115 -2.54 -13.47 -2.31
C ARG A 115 -3.18 -12.38 -1.47
N PHE A 116 -3.68 -12.76 -0.29
CA PHE A 116 -4.16 -11.79 0.68
C PHE A 116 -3.04 -10.85 1.10
N LEU A 117 -3.35 -9.57 1.18
CA LEU A 117 -2.42 -8.54 1.65
C LEU A 117 -2.64 -8.31 3.16
N PRO A 118 -1.75 -8.81 4.05
CA PRO A 118 -1.92 -8.64 5.49
C PRO A 118 -1.96 -7.18 5.91
N PHE A 119 -2.71 -6.89 6.96
CA PHE A 119 -2.89 -5.55 7.53
C PHE A 119 -3.51 -4.52 6.58
N SER A 120 -4.07 -4.95 5.44
CA SER A 120 -4.77 -4.08 4.52
C SER A 120 -6.29 -4.13 4.74
N GLN A 121 -6.96 -3.04 4.41
CA GLN A 121 -8.41 -2.92 4.54
C GLN A 121 -9.00 -2.17 3.34
N PRO A 122 -10.22 -2.52 2.91
CA PRO A 122 -11.00 -1.70 1.99
C PRO A 122 -11.33 -0.33 2.61
N TYR A 123 -11.44 0.70 1.77
CA TYR A 123 -11.75 2.06 2.21
C TYR A 123 -13.04 2.15 3.06
N ARG A 124 -14.07 1.37 2.71
CA ARG A 124 -15.34 1.35 3.46
C ARG A 124 -15.16 0.90 4.90
N VAL A 125 -14.32 -0.09 5.15
CA VAL A 125 -14.02 -0.58 6.49
C VAL A 125 -13.30 0.49 7.30
N ILE A 126 -12.30 1.12 6.72
CA ILE A 126 -11.56 2.20 7.37
C ILE A 126 -12.50 3.36 7.69
N LEU A 127 -13.32 3.78 6.72
CA LEU A 127 -14.20 4.95 6.86
C LEU A 127 -15.46 4.69 7.67
N SER A 128 -15.81 3.44 8.00
CA SER A 128 -16.89 3.10 8.93
C SER A 128 -16.49 3.18 10.41
N GLY A 129 -15.20 3.31 10.70
CA GLY A 129 -14.69 3.51 12.06
C GLY A 129 -14.75 4.97 12.52
N THR A 130 -14.04 5.26 13.61
CA THR A 130 -13.84 6.65 14.06
C THR A 130 -12.85 7.34 13.14
N VAL A 131 -13.36 8.05 12.14
CA VAL A 131 -12.55 8.67 11.08
C VAL A 131 -12.58 10.18 11.19
N THR A 132 -11.45 10.79 10.93
CA THR A 132 -11.31 12.24 10.83
C THR A 132 -11.30 12.69 9.36
N GLN A 133 -11.49 13.98 9.14
CA GLN A 133 -11.27 14.58 7.81
C GLN A 133 -9.83 14.31 7.31
N HIS A 134 -8.87 14.27 8.23
CA HIS A 134 -7.47 14.01 7.94
C HIS A 134 -7.26 12.61 7.34
N ASP A 135 -7.94 11.59 7.86
CA ASP A 135 -7.84 10.21 7.34
C ASP A 135 -8.33 10.12 5.89
N VAL A 136 -9.46 10.78 5.56
CA VAL A 136 -9.97 10.79 4.17
C VAL A 136 -8.97 11.44 3.22
N PHE A 137 -8.36 12.57 3.62
CA PHE A 137 -7.33 13.22 2.80
C PHE A 137 -6.04 12.41 2.71
N ASN A 138 -5.67 11.66 3.76
CA ASN A 138 -4.52 10.75 3.72
C ASN A 138 -4.75 9.58 2.77
N MET A 139 -5.98 9.03 2.72
CA MET A 139 -6.34 8.01 1.72
C MET A 139 -6.28 8.57 0.29
N ALA A 140 -6.79 9.78 0.07
CA ALA A 140 -6.68 10.47 -1.21
C ALA A 140 -5.22 10.70 -1.62
N ASN A 141 -4.35 11.06 -0.67
CA ASN A 141 -2.91 11.21 -0.91
C ASN A 141 -2.26 9.86 -1.27
N ALA A 142 -2.63 8.78 -0.59
CA ALA A 142 -2.12 7.43 -0.87
C ALA A 142 -2.52 6.96 -2.28
N LEU A 143 -3.78 7.19 -2.69
CA LEU A 143 -4.26 6.86 -4.03
C LEU A 143 -3.51 7.68 -5.09
N ALA A 144 -3.28 8.98 -4.86
CA ALA A 144 -2.50 9.83 -5.76
C ALA A 144 -1.05 9.32 -5.92
N TYR A 145 -0.44 8.87 -4.82
CA TYR A 145 0.91 8.31 -4.84
C TYR A 145 0.96 6.97 -5.59
N LEU A 146 -0.02 6.10 -5.37
CA LEU A 146 -0.19 4.86 -6.14
C LEU A 146 -0.26 5.16 -7.64
N LEU A 147 -1.13 6.09 -8.04
CA LEU A 147 -1.34 6.44 -9.45
C LEU A 147 -0.06 7.01 -10.09
N VAL A 148 0.71 7.84 -9.38
CA VAL A 148 2.03 8.30 -9.85
C VAL A 148 2.97 7.12 -10.10
N ARG A 149 3.04 6.15 -9.18
CA ARG A 149 3.89 4.96 -9.33
C ARG A 149 3.51 4.10 -10.53
N LEU A 150 2.21 3.87 -10.73
CA LEU A 150 1.70 3.13 -11.88
C LEU A 150 2.05 3.83 -13.20
N HIS A 151 1.85 5.15 -13.27
CA HIS A 151 2.16 5.94 -14.46
C HIS A 151 3.67 5.99 -14.77
N LEU A 152 4.54 6.03 -13.76
CA LEU A 152 5.99 5.93 -13.96
C LEU A 152 6.41 4.59 -14.57
N LEU A 153 5.69 3.51 -14.26
CA LEU A 153 5.89 2.18 -14.84
C LEU A 153 5.26 2.01 -16.23
N GLY A 154 4.55 3.02 -16.72
CA GLY A 154 3.83 2.98 -18.00
C GLY A 154 2.50 2.23 -17.91
N PHE A 155 1.95 2.03 -16.72
CA PHE A 155 0.66 1.37 -16.53
C PHE A 155 -0.47 2.40 -16.51
N TRP A 156 -1.34 2.37 -17.52
CA TRP A 156 -2.61 3.07 -17.55
C TRP A 156 -3.65 2.20 -16.87
N TRP A 157 -4.30 2.73 -15.83
CA TRP A 157 -5.19 1.91 -15.00
C TRP A 157 -6.60 1.78 -15.58
N GLY A 158 -7.17 2.90 -16.06
CA GLY A 158 -8.48 2.91 -16.72
C GLY A 158 -9.69 2.83 -15.78
N ASP A 159 -9.52 2.45 -14.49
CA ASP A 159 -10.58 2.39 -13.48
C ASP A 159 -10.08 2.73 -12.07
N CYS A 160 -9.33 3.82 -11.96
CA CYS A 160 -8.79 4.28 -10.68
C CYS A 160 -9.91 4.65 -9.70
N SER A 161 -9.97 3.97 -8.54
CA SER A 161 -10.99 4.17 -7.51
C SER A 161 -10.52 3.73 -6.12
N LEU A 162 -11.25 4.11 -5.07
CA LEU A 162 -11.01 3.61 -3.72
C LEU A 162 -11.39 2.12 -3.59
N SER A 163 -12.44 1.68 -4.29
CA SER A 163 -12.89 0.27 -4.26
C SER A 163 -11.93 -0.67 -4.97
N ASN A 164 -11.17 -0.20 -5.96
CA ASN A 164 -10.15 -0.97 -6.65
C ASN A 164 -8.78 -0.86 -5.98
N SER A 165 -8.77 -0.40 -4.70
CA SER A 165 -7.57 -0.25 -3.87
C SER A 165 -7.77 -0.84 -2.48
N LEU A 166 -6.70 -1.43 -1.93
CA LEU A 166 -6.58 -1.73 -0.51
C LEU A 166 -5.62 -0.75 0.14
N PHE A 167 -5.86 -0.47 1.42
CA PHE A 167 -5.08 0.50 2.18
C PHE A 167 -4.47 -0.14 3.41
N ARG A 168 -3.15 0.02 3.59
CA ARG A 168 -2.43 -0.31 4.82
C ARG A 168 -2.11 0.96 5.58
N ARG A 169 -2.10 0.89 6.90
CA ARG A 169 -1.57 2.00 7.71
C ARG A 169 -0.08 2.18 7.41
N ASP A 170 0.31 3.42 7.17
CA ASP A 170 1.70 3.81 6.92
C ASP A 170 2.00 5.08 7.73
N ALA A 171 2.51 4.88 8.93
CA ALA A 171 2.70 5.93 9.92
C ALA A 171 1.38 6.72 10.14
N GLU A 172 1.42 8.05 10.01
CA GLU A 172 0.22 8.92 10.11
C GLU A 172 -0.71 8.86 8.89
N GLY A 173 -0.34 8.11 7.85
CA GLY A 173 -1.08 8.02 6.59
C GLY A 173 -1.45 6.61 6.18
N PHE A 174 -1.49 6.40 4.88
CA PHE A 174 -1.78 5.12 4.26
C PHE A 174 -0.85 4.85 3.08
N ALA A 175 -0.55 3.57 2.84
CA ALA A 175 -0.08 3.05 1.57
C ALA A 175 -1.27 2.43 0.83
N ALA A 176 -1.41 2.72 -0.47
CA ALA A 176 -2.45 2.17 -1.32
C ALA A 176 -1.89 1.11 -2.25
N TYR A 177 -2.64 0.02 -2.43
CA TYR A 177 -2.30 -1.11 -3.27
C TYR A 177 -3.40 -1.36 -4.28
N LEU A 178 -3.03 -1.52 -5.55
CA LEU A 178 -3.95 -1.89 -6.62
C LEU A 178 -4.42 -3.34 -6.43
N VAL A 179 -5.73 -3.54 -6.50
CA VAL A 179 -6.38 -4.85 -6.35
C VAL A 179 -6.94 -5.35 -7.68
N ASP A 180 -7.56 -4.46 -8.44
CA ASP A 180 -8.23 -4.78 -9.69
C ASP A 180 -7.49 -4.12 -10.87
N ALA A 181 -6.91 -4.96 -11.73
CA ALA A 181 -6.13 -4.55 -12.90
C ALA A 181 -6.80 -4.95 -14.23
N GLU A 182 -8.07 -5.39 -14.22
CA GLU A 182 -8.72 -5.95 -15.40
C GLU A 182 -8.89 -4.95 -16.57
N THR A 183 -8.97 -3.65 -16.28
CA THR A 183 -9.07 -2.57 -17.28
C THR A 183 -7.72 -2.02 -17.71
N GLY A 184 -6.66 -2.32 -16.93
CA GLY A 184 -5.36 -1.70 -17.08
C GLY A 184 -4.54 -2.21 -18.26
N GLU A 185 -3.66 -1.34 -18.77
CA GLU A 185 -2.76 -1.65 -19.89
C GLU A 185 -1.35 -1.07 -19.68
N PHE A 186 -0.34 -1.86 -20.03
CA PHE A 186 1.03 -1.37 -20.11
C PHE A 186 1.31 -0.67 -21.44
N GLN A 187 1.90 0.49 -21.35
CA GLN A 187 2.43 1.25 -22.47
C GLN A 187 3.93 1.47 -22.26
N LYS A 188 4.68 1.65 -23.37
CA LYS A 188 6.10 2.00 -23.25
C LYS A 188 6.32 3.32 -22.50
N LYS A 189 5.41 4.27 -22.70
CA LYS A 189 5.33 5.56 -22.02
C LYS A 189 3.90 6.08 -22.17
N LEU A 190 3.29 6.51 -21.06
CA LEU A 190 1.97 7.14 -21.11
C LEU A 190 2.05 8.56 -21.69
N SER A 191 1.10 8.89 -22.54
CA SER A 191 0.86 10.26 -22.98
C SER A 191 0.23 11.09 -21.85
N ASP A 192 0.31 12.42 -21.98
CA ASP A 192 -0.38 13.34 -21.07
C ASP A 192 -1.89 13.08 -21.06
N GLY A 193 -2.48 12.82 -22.23
CA GLY A 193 -3.91 12.52 -22.35
C GLY A 193 -4.32 11.25 -21.62
N GLN A 194 -3.52 10.18 -21.67
CA GLN A 194 -3.81 8.94 -20.90
C GLN A 194 -3.74 9.18 -19.40
N ARG A 195 -2.77 9.96 -18.93
CA ARG A 195 -2.67 10.30 -17.50
C ARG A 195 -3.81 11.19 -17.04
N GLU A 196 -4.19 12.20 -17.83
CA GLU A 196 -5.33 13.06 -17.50
C GLU A 196 -6.65 12.25 -17.51
N HIS A 197 -6.81 11.28 -18.41
CA HIS A 197 -7.98 10.39 -18.41
C HIS A 197 -8.10 9.59 -17.12
N ASP A 198 -7.01 8.99 -16.63
CA ASP A 198 -7.01 8.31 -15.33
C ASP A 198 -7.32 9.26 -14.16
N LEU A 199 -6.83 10.51 -14.24
CA LEU A 199 -7.16 11.54 -13.25
C LEU A 199 -8.64 11.91 -13.25
N ASP A 200 -9.26 12.04 -14.41
CA ASP A 200 -10.69 12.32 -14.53
C ASP A 200 -11.53 11.16 -13.98
N ILE A 201 -11.16 9.91 -14.29
CA ILE A 201 -11.79 8.71 -13.72
C ILE A 201 -11.63 8.69 -12.20
N ALA A 202 -10.42 8.91 -11.68
CA ALA A 202 -10.17 8.94 -10.24
C ALA A 202 -11.01 10.02 -9.54
N LYS A 203 -11.10 11.22 -10.14
CA LYS A 203 -11.93 12.30 -9.60
C LYS A 203 -13.39 11.91 -9.51
N PHE A 204 -13.95 11.33 -10.57
CA PHE A 204 -15.35 10.92 -10.61
C PHE A 204 -15.62 9.78 -9.62
N ASN A 205 -14.85 8.70 -9.69
CA ASN A 205 -15.06 7.51 -8.87
C ASN A 205 -14.91 7.82 -7.38
N VAL A 206 -13.84 8.51 -6.96
CA VAL A 206 -13.61 8.88 -5.56
C VAL A 206 -14.74 9.78 -5.04
N ALA A 207 -15.20 10.76 -5.83
CA ALA A 207 -16.30 11.61 -5.42
C ALA A 207 -17.60 10.81 -5.24
N ALA A 208 -17.93 9.92 -6.18
CA ALA A 208 -19.13 9.08 -6.15
C ALA A 208 -19.10 8.10 -4.96
N GLU A 209 -17.97 7.43 -4.71
CA GLU A 209 -17.80 6.47 -3.62
C GLU A 209 -17.91 7.12 -2.23
N LEU A 210 -17.33 8.32 -2.06
CA LEU A 210 -17.43 9.08 -0.82
C LEU A 210 -18.83 9.67 -0.64
N GLU A 211 -19.50 10.08 -1.74
CA GLU A 211 -20.89 10.55 -1.68
C GLU A 211 -21.84 9.43 -1.26
N ASP A 212 -21.63 8.21 -1.75
CA ASP A 212 -22.40 7.04 -1.34
C ASP A 212 -22.27 6.75 0.16
N LEU A 213 -21.04 6.86 0.71
CA LEU A 213 -20.82 6.76 2.16
C LEU A 213 -21.43 7.92 2.94
N ARG A 214 -21.45 9.12 2.38
CA ARG A 214 -22.09 10.28 3.00
C ARG A 214 -23.62 10.11 3.07
N LEU A 215 -24.22 9.65 1.97
CA LEU A 215 -25.68 9.39 1.89
C LEU A 215 -26.11 8.24 2.78
N SER A 216 -25.28 7.23 2.98
CA SER A 216 -25.54 6.12 3.92
C SER A 216 -25.27 6.48 5.38
N GLY A 217 -24.85 7.72 5.68
CA GLY A 217 -24.61 8.19 7.04
C GLY A 217 -23.32 7.66 7.70
N VAL A 218 -22.44 7.06 6.92
CA VAL A 218 -21.15 6.53 7.40
C VAL A 218 -20.12 7.65 7.60
N LEU A 219 -20.07 8.62 6.67
CA LEU A 219 -19.18 9.77 6.80
C LEU A 219 -19.78 10.85 7.71
N PHE A 220 -18.89 11.53 8.44
CA PHE A 220 -19.25 12.62 9.33
C PHE A 220 -19.88 13.83 8.57
N PRO A 221 -20.80 14.55 9.21
CA PRO A 221 -21.39 15.76 8.64
C PRO A 221 -20.29 16.81 8.31
N GLY A 222 -20.36 17.40 7.12
CA GLY A 222 -19.39 18.42 6.68
C GLY A 222 -18.23 17.87 5.85
N MET A 223 -18.14 16.54 5.64
CA MET A 223 -17.25 15.98 4.64
C MET A 223 -17.71 16.37 3.24
N ASP A 224 -16.81 16.92 2.45
CA ASP A 224 -17.03 17.28 1.04
C ASP A 224 -16.35 16.25 0.12
N PRO A 225 -17.10 15.32 -0.49
CA PRO A 225 -16.56 14.29 -1.38
C PRO A 225 -15.85 14.86 -2.61
N VAL A 226 -16.36 15.98 -3.15
CA VAL A 226 -15.76 16.65 -4.32
C VAL A 226 -14.39 17.21 -3.94
N ARG A 227 -14.29 17.90 -2.82
CA ARG A 227 -13.03 18.43 -2.33
C ARG A 227 -12.00 17.33 -2.05
N ALA A 228 -12.45 16.18 -1.53
CA ALA A 228 -11.58 15.04 -1.30
C ALA A 228 -11.06 14.46 -2.63
N SER A 229 -11.93 14.26 -3.62
CA SER A 229 -11.52 13.78 -4.94
C SER A 229 -10.57 14.76 -5.65
N GLU A 230 -10.79 16.07 -5.55
CA GLU A 230 -9.89 17.10 -6.08
C GLU A 230 -8.51 17.07 -5.40
N SER A 231 -8.44 16.65 -4.14
CA SER A 231 -7.15 16.51 -3.45
C SER A 231 -6.27 15.42 -4.06
N VAL A 232 -6.85 14.32 -4.60
CA VAL A 232 -6.13 13.29 -5.37
C VAL A 232 -5.41 13.94 -6.55
N ILE A 233 -6.16 14.71 -7.36
CA ILE A 233 -5.63 15.35 -8.57
C ILE A 233 -4.54 16.36 -8.24
N LYS A 234 -4.81 17.21 -7.24
CA LYS A 234 -3.83 18.22 -6.78
C LYS A 234 -2.55 17.58 -6.27
N ARG A 235 -2.67 16.48 -5.51
CA ARG A 235 -1.51 15.75 -4.97
C ARG A 235 -0.74 15.06 -6.09
N TYR A 236 -1.44 14.38 -7.00
CA TYR A 236 -0.83 13.75 -8.17
C TYR A 236 -0.01 14.77 -8.97
N ARG A 237 -0.63 15.87 -9.40
CA ARG A 237 0.03 16.91 -10.21
C ARG A 237 1.25 17.50 -9.51
N ARG A 238 1.16 17.73 -8.20
CA ARG A 238 2.31 18.22 -7.41
C ARG A 238 3.48 17.26 -7.43
N ILE A 239 3.22 15.95 -7.25
CA ILE A 239 4.28 14.93 -7.27
C ILE A 239 4.82 14.81 -8.69
N TRP A 240 3.93 14.69 -9.68
CA TRP A 240 4.32 14.52 -11.09
C TRP A 240 5.18 15.69 -11.57
N SER A 241 4.77 16.91 -11.31
CA SER A 241 5.55 18.12 -11.63
C SER A 241 6.94 18.11 -10.97
N ALA A 242 7.03 17.71 -9.70
CA ALA A 242 8.32 17.61 -9.02
C ALA A 242 9.25 16.56 -9.66
N LEU A 243 8.69 15.49 -10.25
CA LEU A 243 9.43 14.39 -10.87
C LEU A 243 9.78 14.66 -12.35
N SER A 244 8.99 15.46 -13.07
CA SER A 244 9.08 15.61 -14.53
C SER A 244 9.48 17.00 -14.99
N ASP A 245 9.13 18.04 -14.23
CA ASP A 245 9.36 19.42 -14.67
C ASP A 245 10.79 19.87 -14.40
N PRO A 246 11.40 20.55 -15.36
CA PRO A 246 12.72 21.12 -15.15
C PRO A 246 12.70 22.23 -14.10
N GLN A 247 13.62 22.18 -13.14
CA GLN A 247 13.82 23.23 -12.17
C GLN A 247 15.00 24.12 -12.58
N VAL A 248 14.83 25.43 -12.50
CA VAL A 248 15.93 26.39 -12.75
C VAL A 248 16.60 26.69 -11.42
N LEU A 249 17.87 26.33 -11.30
CA LEU A 249 18.68 26.50 -10.09
C LEU A 249 19.88 27.44 -10.39
N PRO A 250 20.42 28.14 -9.38
CA PRO A 250 21.67 28.90 -9.54
C PRO A 250 22.83 27.94 -9.87
N ALA A 251 23.59 28.20 -10.94
CA ALA A 251 24.69 27.33 -11.39
C ALA A 251 25.84 27.18 -10.38
N ASN A 252 26.05 28.18 -9.55
CA ASN A 252 27.12 28.23 -8.55
C ASN A 252 26.68 27.72 -7.16
N ASP A 253 25.44 27.27 -7.03
CA ASP A 253 24.89 26.82 -5.75
C ASP A 253 24.70 25.28 -5.74
N ARG A 254 25.74 24.56 -5.32
CA ARG A 254 25.66 23.10 -5.09
C ARG A 254 24.55 22.72 -4.10
N HIS A 255 24.30 23.61 -3.14
CA HIS A 255 23.27 23.37 -2.12
C HIS A 255 21.85 23.41 -2.70
N ALA A 256 21.62 24.19 -3.76
CA ALA A 256 20.33 24.20 -4.47
C ALA A 256 20.03 22.86 -5.13
N VAL A 257 21.01 22.20 -5.74
CA VAL A 257 20.87 20.86 -6.34
C VAL A 257 20.58 19.81 -5.26
N GLU A 258 21.36 19.81 -4.18
CA GLU A 258 21.14 18.90 -3.04
C GLU A 258 19.76 19.10 -2.41
N LYS A 259 19.30 20.34 -2.30
CA LYS A 259 17.97 20.67 -1.78
C LYS A 259 16.86 20.14 -2.70
N ALA A 260 17.02 20.27 -4.02
CA ALA A 260 16.08 19.71 -4.99
C ALA A 260 16.02 18.18 -4.91
N MET A 261 17.17 17.51 -4.80
CA MET A 261 17.23 16.07 -4.60
C MET A 261 16.56 15.63 -3.28
N ARG A 262 16.84 16.31 -2.17
CA ARG A 262 16.19 16.05 -0.87
C ARG A 262 14.68 16.23 -0.94
N ALA A 263 14.19 17.22 -1.67
CA ALA A 263 12.75 17.43 -1.83
C ALA A 263 12.07 16.25 -2.52
N LEU A 264 12.74 15.59 -3.48
CA LEU A 264 12.24 14.37 -4.13
C LEU A 264 12.33 13.15 -3.18
N GLN A 265 13.39 13.02 -2.42
CA GLN A 265 13.53 11.99 -1.39
C GLN A 265 12.43 12.14 -0.30
N ASP A 266 12.11 13.37 0.09
CA ASP A 266 11.03 13.65 1.03
C ASP A 266 9.64 13.26 0.49
N LEU A 267 9.50 13.19 -0.84
CA LEU A 267 8.32 12.64 -1.51
C LEU A 267 8.37 11.11 -1.67
N GLY A 268 9.45 10.46 -1.23
CA GLY A 268 9.63 9.01 -1.31
C GLY A 268 10.29 8.51 -2.61
N PHE A 269 10.95 9.40 -3.37
CA PHE A 269 11.59 9.04 -4.63
C PHE A 269 13.11 9.19 -4.58
N ALA A 270 13.84 8.13 -4.94
CA ALA A 270 15.28 8.22 -5.21
C ALA A 270 15.49 8.85 -6.58
N VAL A 271 16.52 9.70 -6.70
CA VAL A 271 16.95 10.24 -7.98
C VAL A 271 18.23 9.49 -8.40
N GLU A 272 18.11 8.67 -9.42
CA GLU A 272 19.22 7.85 -9.92
C GLU A 272 20.02 8.57 -11.01
N GLU A 273 19.34 9.33 -11.86
CA GLU A 273 19.96 10.15 -12.89
C GLU A 273 19.37 11.55 -12.95
N VAL A 274 20.23 12.53 -13.18
CA VAL A 274 19.86 13.94 -13.33
C VAL A 274 20.45 14.47 -14.62
N ASP A 275 19.67 15.20 -15.40
CA ASP A 275 20.15 16.05 -16.49
C ASP A 275 20.41 17.46 -15.98
N LEU A 276 21.66 17.90 -16.10
CA LEU A 276 22.09 19.23 -15.67
C LEU A 276 22.55 20.01 -16.91
N GLN A 277 21.80 21.02 -17.32
CA GLN A 277 22.10 21.85 -18.47
C GLN A 277 22.33 23.31 -18.05
N LEU A 278 23.51 23.86 -18.36
CA LEU A 278 23.78 25.29 -18.19
C LEU A 278 22.92 26.09 -19.17
N GLN A 279 22.20 27.09 -18.69
CA GLN A 279 21.39 27.99 -19.52
C GLN A 279 22.20 29.24 -19.89
N GLY A 280 22.96 29.18 -21.00
CA GLY A 280 23.69 30.31 -21.56
C GLY A 280 24.57 31.06 -20.53
N ASP A 281 24.71 32.38 -20.70
CA ASP A 281 25.47 33.25 -19.76
C ASP A 281 24.70 33.66 -18.49
N SER A 282 23.50 33.11 -18.28
CA SER A 282 22.60 33.55 -17.17
C SER A 282 23.03 33.05 -15.78
N GLY A 283 24.08 32.24 -15.67
CA GLY A 283 24.52 31.68 -14.39
C GLY A 283 23.48 30.73 -13.76
N THR A 284 22.56 30.19 -14.54
CA THR A 284 21.53 29.26 -14.11
C THR A 284 21.74 27.86 -14.68
N LEU A 285 21.28 26.87 -13.92
CA LEU A 285 21.35 25.44 -14.23
C LEU A 285 19.93 24.89 -14.34
N LYS A 286 19.62 24.23 -15.45
CA LYS A 286 18.38 23.47 -15.59
C LYS A 286 18.59 22.06 -15.02
N PHE A 287 17.91 21.77 -13.92
CA PHE A 287 17.89 20.47 -13.24
C PHE A 287 16.65 19.70 -13.68
N THR A 288 16.80 18.51 -14.26
CA THR A 288 15.72 17.64 -14.66
C THR A 288 16.00 16.22 -14.17
N PRO A 289 15.18 15.65 -13.27
CA PRO A 289 15.29 14.24 -12.93
C PRO A 289 15.05 13.37 -14.18
N LYS A 290 15.93 12.42 -14.49
CA LYS A 290 15.78 11.50 -15.64
C LYS A 290 15.29 10.14 -15.23
N LEU A 291 15.87 9.60 -14.17
CA LEU A 291 15.52 8.31 -13.63
C LEU A 291 15.22 8.47 -12.16
N VAL A 292 13.99 8.13 -11.77
CA VAL A 292 13.53 8.18 -10.40
C VAL A 292 12.96 6.82 -10.01
N ALA A 293 13.34 6.34 -8.83
CA ALA A 293 12.82 5.11 -8.26
C ALA A 293 11.96 5.44 -7.02
N PRO A 294 10.78 4.84 -6.87
CA PRO A 294 9.96 4.98 -5.67
C PRO A 294 10.57 4.23 -4.49
N ASN A 295 10.01 4.41 -3.30
CA ASN A 295 10.38 3.69 -2.07
C ASN A 295 11.81 3.98 -1.57
N TYR A 296 12.25 5.22 -1.66
CA TYR A 296 13.59 5.63 -1.23
C TYR A 296 13.90 5.25 0.23
N HIS A 297 12.98 5.58 1.16
CA HIS A 297 13.20 5.33 2.59
C HIS A 297 13.08 3.84 2.93
N SER A 298 12.09 3.14 2.38
CA SER A 298 11.90 1.71 2.64
C SER A 298 13.04 0.86 2.05
N GLN A 299 13.55 1.20 0.86
CA GLN A 299 14.74 0.54 0.31
C GLN A 299 15.99 0.80 1.15
N ARG A 300 16.23 2.06 1.58
CA ARG A 300 17.34 2.41 2.46
C ARG A 300 17.26 1.63 3.78
N LEU A 301 16.08 1.57 4.38
CA LEU A 301 15.87 0.85 5.64
C LEU A 301 16.09 -0.66 5.48
N ARG A 302 15.56 -1.25 4.40
CA ARG A 302 15.80 -2.67 4.08
C ARG A 302 17.28 -2.98 3.94
N ASN A 303 18.02 -2.17 3.19
CA ASN A 303 19.44 -2.35 2.98
C ASN A 303 20.26 -2.19 4.27
N LEU A 304 19.85 -1.28 5.16
CA LEU A 304 20.58 -0.99 6.39
C LEU A 304 20.22 -1.94 7.54
N MET A 305 18.96 -2.33 7.67
CA MET A 305 18.40 -3.02 8.84
C MET A 305 17.65 -4.31 8.53
N GLY A 306 17.42 -4.64 7.25
CA GLY A 306 16.64 -5.82 6.86
C GLY A 306 15.13 -5.71 7.16
N LEU A 307 14.62 -4.53 7.52
CA LEU A 307 13.20 -4.33 7.80
C LEU A 307 12.44 -4.01 6.53
N GLU A 308 11.35 -4.75 6.30
CA GLU A 308 10.41 -4.50 5.21
C GLU A 308 9.17 -3.78 5.76
N VAL A 309 9.05 -2.50 5.45
CA VAL A 309 8.01 -1.62 5.96
C VAL A 309 7.57 -0.62 4.89
N GLU A 310 6.45 0.05 5.11
CA GLU A 310 5.94 1.07 4.23
C GLU A 310 6.83 2.34 4.22
N GLU A 311 6.65 3.21 3.25
CA GLU A 311 7.55 4.33 2.97
C GLU A 311 7.58 5.39 4.08
N LEU A 312 6.42 5.77 4.63
CA LEU A 312 6.38 6.75 5.72
C LEU A 312 6.84 6.13 7.05
N GLN A 313 6.52 4.87 7.30
CA GLN A 313 7.07 4.10 8.44
C GLN A 313 8.60 4.06 8.36
N ALA A 314 9.15 3.73 7.19
CA ALA A 314 10.60 3.72 6.97
C ALA A 314 11.23 5.09 7.23
N LYS A 315 10.62 6.16 6.73
CA LYS A 315 11.07 7.54 6.97
C LYS A 315 11.13 7.87 8.47
N ARG A 316 10.09 7.46 9.24
CA ARG A 316 10.03 7.67 10.70
C ARG A 316 11.06 6.85 11.46
N ILE A 317 11.24 5.58 11.08
CA ILE A 317 12.23 4.69 11.67
C ILE A 317 13.64 5.22 11.43
N LEU A 318 13.98 5.61 10.19
CA LEU A 318 15.26 6.21 9.87
C LEU A 318 15.52 7.51 10.66
N ALA A 319 14.51 8.37 10.80
CA ALA A 319 14.62 9.58 11.62
C ALA A 319 14.84 9.28 13.11
N SER A 320 14.27 8.18 13.65
CA SER A 320 14.54 7.72 15.01
C SER A 320 15.96 7.17 15.15
N PHE A 321 16.42 6.39 14.18
CA PHE A 321 17.78 5.89 14.10
C PHE A 321 18.83 7.02 14.01
N ASP A 322 18.61 8.02 13.15
CA ASP A 322 19.52 9.16 13.01
C ASP A 322 19.65 9.96 14.31
N ARG A 323 18.56 10.09 15.07
CA ARG A 323 18.60 10.71 16.41
C ARG A 323 19.35 9.86 17.44
N PHE A 324 19.25 8.55 17.38
CA PHE A 324 20.02 7.63 18.22
C PHE A 324 21.51 7.77 17.92
N ARG A 325 21.91 7.70 16.65
CA ARG A 325 23.28 7.84 16.18
C ARG A 325 23.90 9.20 16.57
N SER A 326 23.13 10.27 16.49
CA SER A 326 23.60 11.65 16.84
C SER A 326 23.93 11.81 18.33
N ARG A 327 23.44 10.95 19.21
CA ARG A 327 23.72 10.97 20.65
C ARG A 327 24.97 10.17 21.04
N GLU A 328 25.48 9.34 20.16
CA GLU A 328 26.69 8.56 20.37
C GLU A 328 27.93 9.42 20.13
N ILE A 329 28.52 9.97 21.20
CA ILE A 329 29.61 10.98 21.18
C ILE A 329 30.98 10.35 20.83
N SER A 330 31.14 9.03 20.78
CA SER A 330 32.44 8.36 20.68
C SER A 330 32.60 7.61 19.38
N SER A 331 33.60 8.01 18.56
CA SER A 331 34.10 7.36 17.34
C SER A 331 32.98 7.06 16.34
N THR A 332 33.11 7.49 15.10
CA THR A 332 32.17 7.14 14.04
C THR A 332 31.99 5.62 13.93
N PRO A 333 31.00 5.01 14.64
CA PRO A 333 30.75 3.60 14.43
C PRO A 333 30.28 3.44 12.99
N ASP A 334 30.64 2.31 12.39
CA ASP A 334 30.06 1.91 11.10
C ASP A 334 28.55 2.02 11.20
N GLU A 335 27.91 2.63 10.20
CA GLU A 335 26.45 2.82 10.17
C GLU A 335 25.70 1.50 10.38
N SER A 336 26.25 0.40 9.88
CA SER A 336 25.72 -0.97 10.07
C SER A 336 25.73 -1.43 11.52
N ASP A 337 26.81 -1.16 12.26
CA ASP A 337 26.89 -1.56 13.67
C ASP A 337 26.00 -0.71 14.57
N ALA A 338 25.86 0.57 14.25
CA ALA A 338 24.90 1.44 14.93
C ALA A 338 23.45 1.00 14.66
N ALA A 339 23.15 0.54 13.44
CA ALA A 339 21.84 0.03 13.07
C ALA A 339 21.48 -1.26 13.83
N LYS A 340 22.39 -2.20 13.95
CA LYS A 340 22.19 -3.44 14.74
C LYS A 340 21.90 -3.13 16.21
N ARG A 341 22.65 -2.18 16.80
CA ARG A 341 22.41 -1.78 18.19
C ARG A 341 21.07 -1.09 18.35
N TRP A 342 20.71 -0.18 17.46
CA TRP A 342 19.42 0.50 17.51
C TRP A 342 18.26 -0.51 17.38
N LEU A 343 18.37 -1.49 16.47
CA LEU A 343 17.38 -2.56 16.34
C LEU A 343 17.20 -3.32 17.67
N SER A 344 18.30 -3.74 18.29
CA SER A 344 18.25 -4.54 19.53
C SER A 344 17.84 -3.73 20.76
N GLU A 345 18.33 -2.49 20.87
CA GLU A 345 18.16 -1.67 22.07
C GLU A 345 16.90 -0.79 22.05
N VAL A 346 16.39 -0.48 20.88
CA VAL A 346 15.25 0.42 20.72
C VAL A 346 14.06 -0.31 20.07
N PHE A 347 14.18 -0.73 18.80
CA PHE A 347 13.05 -1.27 18.04
C PHE A 347 12.49 -2.56 18.64
N TYR A 348 13.33 -3.60 18.74
CA TYR A 348 12.87 -4.90 19.25
C TYR A 348 12.51 -4.88 20.73
N LYS A 349 13.07 -3.97 21.54
CA LYS A 349 12.61 -3.80 22.93
C LYS A 349 11.15 -3.32 22.99
N VAL A 350 10.77 -2.43 22.09
CA VAL A 350 9.40 -1.94 22.00
C VAL A 350 8.47 -3.01 21.45
N VAL A 351 8.79 -3.58 20.29
CA VAL A 351 7.95 -4.58 19.61
C VAL A 351 7.76 -5.85 20.47
N ASN A 352 8.84 -6.38 21.06
CA ASN A 352 8.78 -7.59 21.85
C ASN A 352 8.10 -7.41 23.23
N SER A 353 7.78 -6.17 23.63
CA SER A 353 7.04 -5.91 24.87
C SER A 353 5.53 -6.15 24.72
N VAL A 354 5.02 -6.33 23.50
CA VAL A 354 3.61 -6.62 23.25
C VAL A 354 3.25 -8.01 23.81
N PRO A 355 2.22 -8.10 24.70
CA PRO A 355 1.74 -9.36 25.21
C PRO A 355 1.25 -10.29 24.10
N GLU A 356 1.41 -11.59 24.28
CA GLU A 356 1.11 -12.60 23.25
C GLU A 356 -0.33 -12.52 22.72
N ASN A 357 -1.30 -12.26 23.58
CA ASN A 357 -2.72 -12.11 23.22
C ASN A 357 -3.04 -10.83 22.42
N LEU A 358 -2.10 -9.89 22.32
CA LEU A 358 -2.25 -8.65 21.56
C LEU A 358 -1.32 -8.59 20.33
N ARG A 359 -0.46 -9.60 20.15
CA ARG A 359 0.45 -9.67 19.00
C ARG A 359 -0.33 -9.84 17.70
N GLY A 360 0.17 -9.22 16.64
CA GLY A 360 -0.41 -9.31 15.30
C GLY A 360 -1.66 -8.45 15.08
N ARG A 361 -2.13 -7.69 16.08
CA ARG A 361 -3.26 -6.76 15.88
C ARG A 361 -2.95 -5.64 14.89
N ILE A 362 -1.74 -5.12 14.99
CA ILE A 362 -1.18 -4.15 14.05
C ILE A 362 0.24 -4.57 13.71
N GLU A 363 0.73 -4.11 12.58
CA GLU A 363 2.08 -4.37 12.11
C GLU A 363 3.13 -3.78 13.08
N ASP A 364 4.25 -4.48 13.27
CA ASP A 364 5.30 -4.09 14.22
C ASP A 364 5.85 -2.68 13.99
N ALA A 365 6.04 -2.30 12.72
CA ALA A 365 6.51 -0.96 12.36
C ALA A 365 5.45 0.11 12.67
N GLN A 366 4.17 -0.20 12.46
CA GLN A 366 3.07 0.69 12.81
C GLN A 366 2.94 0.82 14.34
N PHE A 367 3.05 -0.29 15.07
CA PHE A 367 3.07 -0.26 16.53
C PHE A 367 4.20 0.65 17.06
N PHE A 368 5.41 0.47 16.53
CA PHE A 368 6.55 1.32 16.92
C PHE A 368 6.28 2.80 16.63
N HIS A 369 5.73 3.12 15.46
CA HIS A 369 5.35 4.49 15.11
C HIS A 369 4.32 5.06 16.08
N GLU A 370 3.23 4.33 16.36
CA GLU A 370 2.15 4.80 17.25
C GLU A 370 2.62 4.98 18.71
N VAL A 371 3.57 4.17 19.17
CA VAL A 371 4.23 4.37 20.47
C VAL A 371 5.04 5.68 20.50
N LEU A 372 5.73 6.03 19.39
CA LEU A 372 6.44 7.31 19.31
C LEU A 372 5.50 8.52 19.35
N GLU A 373 4.35 8.43 18.68
CA GLU A 373 3.30 9.46 18.74
C GLU A 373 2.69 9.56 20.14
N HIS A 374 2.38 8.43 20.74
CA HIS A 374 1.85 8.37 22.10
C HIS A 374 2.82 8.98 23.12
N ARG A 375 4.13 8.74 22.95
CA ARG A 375 5.19 9.38 23.77
C ARG A 375 5.15 10.89 23.65
N TRP A 376 5.01 11.40 22.43
CA TRP A 376 4.90 12.83 22.21
C TRP A 376 3.66 13.41 22.89
N TYR A 377 2.49 12.76 22.70
CA TYR A 377 1.23 13.17 23.34
C TYR A 377 1.31 13.16 24.87
N LEU A 378 1.89 12.12 25.47
CA LEU A 378 2.10 12.05 26.92
C LEU A 378 3.04 13.14 27.40
N GLY A 379 4.09 13.44 26.65
CA GLY A 379 5.05 14.50 26.95
C GLY A 379 4.43 15.90 26.93
N GLU A 380 3.60 16.19 25.93
CA GLU A 380 2.81 17.43 25.84
C GLU A 380 1.92 17.61 27.10
N LYS A 381 1.23 16.54 27.49
CA LYS A 381 0.34 16.54 28.66
C LYS A 381 1.09 16.69 29.98
N ALA A 382 2.26 16.08 30.10
CA ALA A 382 3.08 16.09 31.32
C ALA A 382 4.02 17.31 31.41
N GLY A 383 4.24 18.05 30.30
CA GLY A 383 5.20 19.15 30.20
C GLY A 383 6.67 18.68 30.12
N HIS A 384 6.95 17.39 30.01
CA HIS A 384 8.28 16.81 29.85
C HIS A 384 8.23 15.43 29.23
N ASP A 385 9.33 14.97 28.64
CA ASP A 385 9.42 13.64 28.01
C ASP A 385 9.44 12.51 29.06
N LEU A 386 8.45 11.62 29.00
CA LEU A 386 8.30 10.47 29.91
C LEU A 386 9.13 9.26 29.48
N GLY A 387 9.79 9.33 28.34
CA GLY A 387 10.63 8.24 27.80
C GLY A 387 9.86 7.15 27.09
N LEU A 388 10.60 6.39 26.27
CA LEU A 388 10.03 5.35 25.40
C LEU A 388 9.44 4.17 26.20
N PRO A 389 10.06 3.65 27.29
CA PRO A 389 9.48 2.54 28.04
C PRO A 389 8.10 2.85 28.63
N HIS A 390 7.97 4.02 29.26
CA HIS A 390 6.69 4.46 29.84
C HIS A 390 5.59 4.61 28.76
N ALA A 391 5.93 5.23 27.65
CA ALA A 391 5.00 5.40 26.53
C ALA A 391 4.55 4.06 25.94
N THR A 392 5.47 3.08 25.84
CA THR A 392 5.17 1.73 25.36
C THR A 392 4.20 1.02 26.29
N GLU A 393 4.44 1.04 27.58
CA GLU A 393 3.58 0.42 28.60
C GLU A 393 2.17 1.06 28.60
N SER A 394 2.10 2.39 28.59
CA SER A 394 0.84 3.12 28.52
C SER A 394 0.06 2.81 27.24
N TYR A 395 0.74 2.79 26.07
CA TYR A 395 0.11 2.45 24.79
C TYR A 395 -0.47 1.04 24.77
N ILE A 396 0.29 0.04 25.25
CA ILE A 396 -0.14 -1.37 25.34
C ILE A 396 -1.36 -1.51 26.25
N ARG A 397 -1.44 -0.76 27.35
CA ARG A 397 -2.54 -0.84 28.32
C ARG A 397 -3.78 -0.10 27.84
N GLU A 398 -3.62 1.09 27.26
CA GLU A 398 -4.71 2.05 27.08
C GLU A 398 -5.19 2.17 25.63
N VAL A 399 -4.38 1.80 24.65
CA VAL A 399 -4.70 2.02 23.23
C VAL A 399 -4.77 0.72 22.44
N LEU A 400 -3.74 -0.11 22.52
CA LEU A 400 -3.62 -1.33 21.70
C LEU A 400 -4.81 -2.30 21.82
N PRO A 401 -5.43 -2.53 23.01
CA PRO A 401 -6.58 -3.44 23.14
C PRO A 401 -7.81 -3.01 22.35
N TYR A 402 -7.94 -1.70 22.08
CA TYR A 402 -9.07 -1.12 21.35
C TYR A 402 -8.79 -0.89 19.87
N ARG A 403 -7.55 -1.17 19.42
CA ARG A 403 -7.24 -1.14 17.98
C ARG A 403 -7.92 -2.30 17.27
N PHE A 404 -8.44 -2.00 16.08
CA PHE A 404 -8.98 -3.04 15.21
C PHE A 404 -7.87 -4.07 14.89
N ASP A 405 -8.22 -5.36 14.98
CA ASP A 405 -7.30 -6.45 14.65
C ASP A 405 -7.19 -6.57 13.13
N SER A 406 -6.24 -5.84 12.54
CA SER A 406 -6.01 -5.82 11.09
C SER A 406 -5.12 -6.97 10.60
N GLY A 407 -4.52 -7.72 11.51
CA GLY A 407 -3.65 -8.87 11.19
C GLY A 407 -4.38 -10.20 11.14
N LYS A 408 -5.60 -10.27 11.69
CA LYS A 408 -6.46 -11.46 11.69
C LYS A 408 -7.69 -11.21 10.84
N VAL A 409 -7.89 -12.06 9.86
CA VAL A 409 -9.11 -12.15 9.05
C VAL A 409 -9.97 -13.28 9.60
#